data_130762e37154077db907c1d22948cfbc
#
_entry.id   130762e37154077db907c1d22948cfbc
#
_cell.length_a   1.000
_cell.length_b   1.000
_cell.length_c   1.000
_cell.angle_alpha   90.00
_cell.angle_beta   90.00
_cell.angle_gamma   90.00
#
_symmetry.space_group_name_H-M   'P 1'
#
loop_
_entity.id
_entity.type
_entity.pdbx_description
1 polymer ?
#
loop_
_entity_poly.entity_id
_entity_poly.type
_entity_poly.pdbx_seq_one_letter_code
_entity_poly.pdbx_strand_id
1 'polypeptide(L)'
;ITLTNHIPYELDQSLASLKLKDSDVGSTFGNYLQTVRYTDEAFGKLIEYLKKNDMYDNTVIAIYGDHQGMNKETPSVQWKMTDFLGKEYDYDEMLNVPFIIHIPGLNESKVADTVGGEVDIMPTIANLMDLDTKQPYVFGHDLLNADEGFVAQISYVGEGSFITSDDNMLFTIGKDGTVASGRLMSLLDGSRKNINEKLCQKYSDRAQ
;
A
#
# COMPACT_ATOMS: atom_id res chain seq x y z
N ILE A 1 6.51 -8.32 -11.80
CA ILE A 1 6.81 -8.75 -10.40
C ILE A 1 8.31 -8.71 -10.21
N THR A 2 8.76 -7.96 -9.21
CA THR A 2 10.18 -7.77 -8.90
C THR A 2 10.59 -8.76 -7.81
N LEU A 3 11.21 -9.87 -8.19
CA LEU A 3 11.62 -10.92 -7.24
C LEU A 3 12.70 -10.44 -6.26
N THR A 4 13.52 -9.47 -6.64
CA THR A 4 14.55 -8.89 -5.77
C THR A 4 14.00 -8.18 -4.54
N ASN A 5 12.78 -7.65 -4.61
CA ASN A 5 12.13 -6.97 -3.47
C ASN A 5 11.45 -7.94 -2.49
N HIS A 6 11.60 -9.24 -2.69
CA HIS A 6 11.09 -10.26 -1.79
C HIS A 6 12.16 -10.67 -0.77
N ILE A 7 11.75 -11.01 0.45
CA ILE A 7 12.64 -11.55 1.49
C ILE A 7 13.34 -12.82 0.93
N PRO A 8 14.66 -12.98 1.13
CA PRO A 8 15.59 -12.31 2.06
C PRO A 8 16.24 -11.01 1.54
N TYR A 9 15.76 -10.39 0.47
CA TYR A 9 16.28 -9.15 -0.14
C TYR A 9 17.73 -9.29 -0.60
N GLU A 10 18.02 -10.38 -1.28
CA GLU A 10 19.37 -10.65 -1.81
C GLU A 10 19.59 -9.88 -3.11
N LEU A 11 20.67 -9.11 -3.13
CA LEU A 11 21.13 -8.38 -4.30
C LEU A 11 22.64 -8.57 -4.42
N ASP A 12 23.13 -8.85 -5.64
CA ASP A 12 24.57 -8.85 -5.90
C ASP A 12 25.17 -7.50 -5.54
N GLN A 13 26.28 -7.50 -4.80
CA GLN A 13 26.91 -6.26 -4.33
C GLN A 13 27.32 -5.33 -5.47
N SER A 14 27.60 -5.85 -6.66
CA SER A 14 27.91 -5.03 -7.85
C SER A 14 26.71 -4.22 -8.34
N LEU A 15 25.50 -4.58 -7.95
CA LEU A 15 24.22 -3.90 -8.27
C LEU A 15 23.75 -2.98 -7.16
N ALA A 16 24.40 -3.01 -6.00
CA ALA A 16 24.05 -2.17 -4.86
C ALA A 16 24.57 -0.73 -5.09
N SER A 17 23.68 0.20 -5.39
CA SER A 17 24.04 1.59 -5.76
C SER A 17 23.72 2.61 -4.67
N LEU A 18 22.90 2.26 -3.66
CA LEU A 18 22.50 3.17 -2.60
C LEU A 18 23.59 3.27 -1.53
N LYS A 19 24.01 4.49 -1.20
CA LYS A 19 24.90 4.73 -0.07
C LYS A 19 24.13 4.62 1.25
N LEU A 20 24.31 3.53 1.96
CA LEU A 20 23.69 3.27 3.27
C LEU A 20 24.53 3.89 4.40
N LYS A 21 23.89 4.09 5.58
CA LYS A 21 24.60 4.30 6.84
C LYS A 21 25.34 3.00 7.21
N ASP A 22 26.50 3.12 7.87
CA ASP A 22 27.30 1.94 8.26
C ASP A 22 26.50 0.93 9.11
N SER A 23 25.58 1.43 9.95
CA SER A 23 24.70 0.59 10.77
C SER A 23 23.70 -0.24 9.97
N ASP A 24 23.46 0.11 8.72
CA ASP A 24 22.44 -0.50 7.87
C ASP A 24 23.03 -1.48 6.84
N VAL A 25 24.35 -1.38 6.62
CA VAL A 25 25.07 -2.27 5.70
C VAL A 25 24.92 -3.73 6.14
N GLY A 26 24.39 -4.58 5.27
CA GLY A 26 24.16 -6.00 5.52
C GLY A 26 22.99 -6.32 6.46
N SER A 27 22.28 -5.30 6.96
CA SER A 27 21.03 -5.52 7.70
C SER A 27 19.86 -5.83 6.76
N THR A 28 18.82 -6.50 7.25
CA THR A 28 17.58 -6.74 6.49
C THR A 28 17.00 -5.45 5.95
N PHE A 29 16.99 -4.38 6.76
CA PHE A 29 16.51 -3.06 6.35
C PHE A 29 17.38 -2.45 5.23
N GLY A 30 18.71 -2.48 5.38
CA GLY A 30 19.63 -1.97 4.37
C GLY A 30 19.54 -2.75 3.05
N ASN A 31 19.44 -4.06 3.12
CA ASN A 31 19.23 -4.90 1.96
C ASN A 31 17.90 -4.58 1.25
N TYR A 32 16.82 -4.40 2.00
CA TYR A 32 15.53 -3.95 1.46
C TYR A 32 15.67 -2.63 0.70
N LEU A 33 16.30 -1.62 1.30
CA LEU A 33 16.52 -0.33 0.62
C LEU A 33 17.33 -0.47 -0.68
N GLN A 34 18.36 -1.34 -0.69
CA GLN A 34 19.14 -1.61 -1.91
C GLN A 34 18.27 -2.25 -3.00
N THR A 35 17.41 -3.20 -2.65
CA THR A 35 16.53 -3.87 -3.62
C THR A 35 15.46 -2.92 -4.16
N VAL A 36 14.91 -2.04 -3.31
CA VAL A 36 13.98 -0.98 -3.74
C VAL A 36 14.68 -0.02 -4.72
N ARG A 37 15.91 0.42 -4.39
CA ARG A 37 16.70 1.28 -5.28
C ARG A 37 16.99 0.61 -6.63
N TYR A 38 17.35 -0.67 -6.63
CA TYR A 38 17.58 -1.44 -7.86
C TYR A 38 16.31 -1.53 -8.72
N THR A 39 15.15 -1.73 -8.10
CA THR A 39 13.85 -1.74 -8.79
C THR A 39 13.52 -0.38 -9.38
N ASP A 40 13.76 0.71 -8.66
CA ASP A 40 13.59 2.08 -9.15
C ASP A 40 14.45 2.36 -10.40
N GLU A 41 15.72 1.95 -10.38
CA GLU A 41 16.61 2.07 -11.54
C GLU A 41 16.14 1.22 -12.73
N ALA A 42 15.65 0.01 -12.48
CA ALA A 42 15.08 -0.84 -13.52
C ALA A 42 13.82 -0.23 -14.13
N PHE A 43 12.97 0.36 -13.30
CA PHE A 43 11.79 1.08 -13.74
C PHE A 43 12.17 2.32 -14.58
N GLY A 44 13.17 3.09 -14.16
CA GLY A 44 13.71 4.19 -14.95
C GLY A 44 14.13 3.77 -16.37
N LYS A 45 14.82 2.63 -16.48
CA LYS A 45 15.19 2.05 -17.79
C LYS A 45 13.98 1.64 -18.64
N LEU A 46 12.91 1.13 -18.01
CA LEU A 46 11.64 0.87 -18.72
C LEU A 46 11.04 2.15 -19.30
N ILE A 47 10.98 3.21 -18.49
CA ILE A 47 10.49 4.52 -18.96
C ILE A 47 11.32 5.06 -20.13
N GLU A 48 12.65 4.98 -20.03
CA GLU A 48 13.55 5.37 -21.13
C GLU A 48 13.30 4.55 -22.41
N TYR A 49 13.10 3.25 -22.25
CA TYR A 49 12.76 2.36 -23.37
C TYR A 49 11.45 2.75 -24.04
N LEU A 50 10.39 3.00 -23.25
CA LEU A 50 9.09 3.42 -23.78
C LEU A 50 9.20 4.76 -24.54
N LYS A 51 9.93 5.73 -23.99
CA LYS A 51 10.17 7.03 -24.65
C LYS A 51 10.95 6.89 -25.94
N LYS A 52 12.01 6.09 -25.93
CA LYS A 52 12.87 5.85 -27.12
C LYS A 52 12.12 5.18 -28.29
N ASN A 53 11.07 4.42 -27.99
CA ASN A 53 10.28 3.70 -28.98
C ASN A 53 8.93 4.36 -29.27
N ASP A 54 8.73 5.62 -28.88
CA ASP A 54 7.50 6.39 -29.09
C ASP A 54 6.23 5.71 -28.51
N MET A 55 6.41 4.94 -27.44
CA MET A 55 5.33 4.20 -26.77
C MET A 55 4.82 4.92 -25.52
N TYR A 56 5.64 5.77 -24.90
CA TYR A 56 5.33 6.37 -23.60
C TYR A 56 4.01 7.15 -23.59
N ASP A 57 3.77 7.95 -24.63
CA ASP A 57 2.58 8.79 -24.74
C ASP A 57 1.29 8.01 -25.08
N ASN A 58 1.42 6.70 -25.32
CA ASN A 58 0.30 5.78 -25.59
C ASN A 58 0.23 4.63 -24.57
N THR A 59 0.93 4.73 -23.43
CA THR A 59 0.99 3.66 -22.45
C THR A 59 0.52 4.15 -21.09
N VAL A 60 -0.56 3.58 -20.58
CA VAL A 60 -0.93 3.69 -19.15
C VAL A 60 0.01 2.79 -18.35
N ILE A 61 0.63 3.35 -17.31
CA ILE A 61 1.54 2.59 -16.45
C ILE A 61 0.96 2.58 -15.04
N ALA A 62 0.65 1.39 -14.53
CA ALA A 62 0.21 1.19 -13.16
C ALA A 62 1.29 0.46 -12.35
N ILE A 63 1.66 1.03 -11.21
CA ILE A 63 2.64 0.46 -10.28
C ILE A 63 1.94 0.30 -8.95
N TYR A 64 2.02 -0.89 -8.37
CA TYR A 64 1.44 -1.16 -7.06
C TYR A 64 2.26 -2.19 -6.28
N GLY A 65 2.16 -2.13 -4.94
CA GLY A 65 2.63 -3.21 -4.08
C GLY A 65 1.60 -4.33 -4.06
N ASP A 66 2.06 -5.57 -4.10
CA ASP A 66 1.23 -6.77 -4.00
C ASP A 66 1.11 -7.28 -2.56
N HIS A 67 1.94 -6.76 -1.67
CA HIS A 67 1.90 -6.95 -0.21
C HIS A 67 2.96 -6.07 0.47
N GLN A 68 3.01 -6.12 1.80
CA GLN A 68 4.01 -5.40 2.59
C GLN A 68 5.45 -5.84 2.27
N GLY A 69 6.40 -4.90 2.31
CA GLY A 69 7.82 -5.17 2.18
C GLY A 69 8.46 -5.63 3.49
N MET A 70 8.28 -4.86 4.56
CA MET A 70 8.95 -5.09 5.85
C MET A 70 7.95 -5.53 6.91
N ASN A 71 8.21 -6.68 7.58
CA ASN A 71 7.28 -7.22 8.57
C ASN A 71 7.55 -6.67 9.98
N LYS A 72 6.59 -5.94 10.54
CA LYS A 72 6.67 -5.36 11.88
C LYS A 72 6.76 -6.38 13.02
N GLU A 73 6.32 -7.62 12.79
CA GLU A 73 6.41 -8.67 13.80
C GLU A 73 7.85 -9.09 14.11
N THR A 74 8.81 -8.66 13.27
CA THR A 74 10.24 -8.77 13.56
C THR A 74 10.68 -7.53 14.35
N PRO A 75 11.02 -7.64 15.66
CA PRO A 75 11.26 -6.48 16.51
C PRO A 75 12.35 -5.53 16.00
N SER A 76 13.43 -6.06 15.41
CA SER A 76 14.49 -5.25 14.82
C SER A 76 14.02 -4.45 13.61
N VAL A 77 13.10 -5.02 12.81
CA VAL A 77 12.48 -4.36 11.66
C VAL A 77 11.53 -3.26 12.15
N GLN A 78 10.65 -3.56 13.09
CA GLN A 78 9.71 -2.59 13.64
C GLN A 78 10.45 -1.36 14.20
N TRP A 79 11.46 -1.59 15.03
CA TRP A 79 12.25 -0.50 15.60
C TRP A 79 12.94 0.35 14.50
N LYS A 80 13.53 -0.31 13.52
CA LYS A 80 14.25 0.38 12.45
C LYS A 80 13.33 1.16 11.53
N MET A 81 12.17 0.60 11.20
CA MET A 81 11.16 1.30 10.41
C MET A 81 10.56 2.50 11.17
N THR A 82 10.33 2.35 12.47
CA THR A 82 9.89 3.44 13.34
C THR A 82 10.91 4.60 13.33
N ASP A 83 12.22 4.30 13.48
CA ASP A 83 13.29 5.30 13.39
C ASP A 83 13.34 5.98 12.01
N PHE A 84 13.20 5.19 10.95
CA PHE A 84 13.26 5.67 9.57
C PHE A 84 12.09 6.58 9.21
N LEU A 85 10.88 6.21 9.62
CA LEU A 85 9.65 6.95 9.33
C LEU A 85 9.44 8.15 10.28
N GLY A 86 10.10 8.16 11.44
CA GLY A 86 9.87 9.16 12.48
C GLY A 86 8.52 9.03 13.20
N LYS A 87 7.84 7.91 13.03
CA LYS A 87 6.57 7.54 13.68
C LYS A 87 6.49 6.04 13.88
N GLU A 88 5.62 5.59 14.79
CA GLU A 88 5.46 4.17 15.07
C GLU A 88 5.11 3.39 13.79
N TYR A 89 5.91 2.34 13.51
CA TYR A 89 5.64 1.40 12.44
C TYR A 89 4.72 0.29 12.95
N ASP A 90 3.44 0.39 12.64
CA ASP A 90 2.42 -0.59 13.01
C ASP A 90 1.73 -1.16 11.76
N TYR A 91 0.67 -1.93 11.92
CA TYR A 91 -0.05 -2.58 10.81
C TYR A 91 -0.62 -1.59 9.79
N ASP A 92 -1.05 -0.41 10.22
CA ASP A 92 -1.50 0.67 9.34
C ASP A 92 -0.43 1.10 8.33
N GLU A 93 0.82 1.27 8.79
CA GLU A 93 1.94 1.60 7.92
C GLU A 93 2.43 0.39 7.11
N MET A 94 2.44 -0.80 7.73
CA MET A 94 2.90 -2.02 7.09
C MET A 94 2.01 -2.45 5.93
N LEU A 95 0.69 -2.35 6.09
CA LEU A 95 -0.29 -2.80 5.10
C LEU A 95 -0.63 -1.73 4.07
N ASN A 96 -0.11 -0.52 4.21
CA ASN A 96 -0.29 0.55 3.24
C ASN A 96 0.71 0.38 2.09
N VAL A 97 0.23 -0.11 0.95
CA VAL A 97 1.03 -0.32 -0.26
C VAL A 97 0.82 0.82 -1.27
N PRO A 98 1.84 1.20 -2.06
CA PRO A 98 1.69 2.22 -3.07
C PRO A 98 0.78 1.75 -4.21
N PHE A 99 -0.04 2.66 -4.75
CA PHE A 99 -0.72 2.51 -6.02
C PHE A 99 -0.55 3.81 -6.82
N ILE A 100 0.20 3.74 -7.92
CA ILE A 100 0.58 4.90 -8.74
C ILE A 100 0.16 4.63 -10.18
N ILE A 101 -0.52 5.58 -10.81
CA ILE A 101 -0.95 5.47 -12.19
C ILE A 101 -0.38 6.65 -13.00
N HIS A 102 0.38 6.35 -14.05
CA HIS A 102 0.69 7.31 -15.11
C HIS A 102 -0.35 7.20 -16.22
N ILE A 103 -0.95 8.33 -16.57
CA ILE A 103 -1.96 8.45 -17.62
C ILE A 103 -1.37 9.32 -18.73
N PRO A 104 -1.27 8.83 -19.98
CA PRO A 104 -0.77 9.61 -21.10
C PRO A 104 -1.53 10.93 -21.29
N GLY A 105 -0.79 12.01 -21.49
CA GLY A 105 -1.37 13.35 -21.69
C GLY A 105 -1.84 14.06 -20.42
N LEU A 106 -1.85 13.40 -19.27
CA LEU A 106 -2.12 14.05 -17.98
C LEU A 106 -0.84 14.71 -17.48
N ASN A 107 -0.82 16.04 -17.43
CA ASN A 107 0.34 16.83 -17.00
C ASN A 107 0.25 17.31 -15.54
N GLU A 108 -0.74 16.84 -14.82
CA GLU A 108 -0.95 17.18 -13.42
C GLU A 108 -0.70 15.95 -12.54
N SER A 109 -0.10 16.17 -11.37
CA SER A 109 -0.02 15.14 -10.34
C SER A 109 -1.14 15.36 -9.32
N LYS A 110 -1.86 14.31 -8.99
CA LYS A 110 -2.94 14.31 -7.99
C LYS A 110 -2.76 13.12 -7.07
N VAL A 111 -2.96 13.35 -5.77
CA VAL A 111 -3.16 12.27 -4.80
C VAL A 111 -4.66 12.07 -4.66
N ALA A 112 -5.14 10.84 -4.80
CA ALA A 112 -6.51 10.48 -4.48
C ALA A 112 -6.56 10.03 -3.01
N ASP A 113 -7.44 10.65 -2.23
CA ASP A 113 -7.60 10.37 -0.81
C ASP A 113 -8.61 9.24 -0.54
N THR A 114 -9.16 8.65 -1.60
CA THR A 114 -10.10 7.53 -1.51
C THR A 114 -9.39 6.29 -0.96
N VAL A 115 -9.89 5.76 0.14
CA VAL A 115 -9.41 4.49 0.70
C VAL A 115 -9.71 3.35 -0.27
N GLY A 116 -8.71 2.55 -0.59
CA GLY A 116 -8.86 1.41 -1.48
C GLY A 116 -7.99 0.23 -1.06
N GLY A 117 -8.29 -0.93 -1.62
CA GLY A 117 -7.49 -2.14 -1.51
C GLY A 117 -7.07 -2.67 -2.89
N GLU A 118 -6.29 -3.73 -2.89
CA GLU A 118 -5.83 -4.34 -4.15
C GLU A 118 -6.99 -4.81 -5.04
N VAL A 119 -8.15 -5.12 -4.45
CA VAL A 119 -9.38 -5.50 -5.16
C VAL A 119 -9.90 -4.37 -6.07
N ASP A 120 -9.57 -3.12 -5.75
CA ASP A 120 -10.01 -1.91 -6.46
C ASP A 120 -9.09 -1.53 -7.63
N ILE A 121 -7.90 -2.14 -7.72
CA ILE A 121 -6.91 -1.84 -8.77
C ILE A 121 -7.49 -2.12 -10.16
N MET A 122 -8.08 -3.31 -10.32
CA MET A 122 -8.60 -3.76 -11.61
C MET A 122 -9.74 -2.86 -12.12
N PRO A 123 -10.84 -2.61 -11.37
CA PRO A 123 -11.90 -1.73 -11.83
C PRO A 123 -11.43 -0.28 -12.07
N THR A 124 -10.48 0.23 -11.28
CA THR A 124 -9.90 1.56 -11.49
C THR A 124 -9.16 1.66 -12.83
N ILE A 125 -8.30 0.69 -13.14
CA ILE A 125 -7.56 0.67 -14.42
C ILE A 125 -8.52 0.43 -15.58
N ALA A 126 -9.48 -0.47 -15.43
CA ALA A 126 -10.43 -0.80 -16.48
C ALA A 126 -11.29 0.42 -16.87
N ASN A 127 -11.74 1.21 -15.89
CA ASN A 127 -12.46 2.44 -16.18
C ASN A 127 -11.59 3.47 -16.92
N LEU A 128 -10.33 3.64 -16.51
CA LEU A 128 -9.39 4.52 -17.22
C LEU A 128 -9.15 4.12 -18.67
N MET A 129 -9.28 2.84 -18.98
CA MET A 129 -9.08 2.27 -20.31
C MET A 129 -10.40 2.07 -21.10
N ASP A 130 -11.52 2.56 -20.58
CA ASP A 130 -12.87 2.36 -21.17
C ASP A 130 -13.21 0.88 -21.43
N LEU A 131 -12.80 -0.02 -20.52
CA LEU A 131 -13.08 -1.44 -20.61
C LEU A 131 -14.38 -1.78 -19.86
N ASP A 132 -15.15 -2.72 -20.42
CA ASP A 132 -16.38 -3.18 -19.78
C ASP A 132 -16.09 -3.99 -18.51
N THR A 133 -16.52 -3.48 -17.36
CA THR A 133 -16.36 -4.11 -16.04
C THR A 133 -17.63 -4.82 -15.53
N LYS A 134 -18.70 -4.89 -16.38
CA LYS A 134 -19.97 -5.51 -15.99
C LYS A 134 -19.94 -7.05 -15.95
N GLN A 135 -18.76 -7.60 -15.65
CA GLN A 135 -18.59 -9.05 -15.51
C GLN A 135 -18.81 -9.46 -14.05
N PRO A 136 -19.47 -10.61 -13.80
CA PRO A 136 -19.85 -11.02 -12.43
C PRO A 136 -18.65 -11.37 -11.52
N TYR A 137 -17.45 -11.40 -12.04
CA TYR A 137 -16.21 -11.69 -11.33
C TYR A 137 -15.31 -10.45 -11.12
N VAL A 138 -15.80 -9.25 -11.47
CA VAL A 138 -15.11 -7.98 -11.13
C VAL A 138 -15.62 -7.54 -9.79
N PHE A 139 -14.72 -7.51 -8.82
CA PHE A 139 -14.96 -7.01 -7.46
C PHE A 139 -14.27 -5.66 -7.29
N GLY A 140 -14.63 -4.95 -6.21
CA GLY A 140 -14.05 -3.63 -5.91
C GLY A 140 -14.75 -2.49 -6.64
N HIS A 141 -14.18 -1.30 -6.50
CA HIS A 141 -14.71 -0.05 -7.01
C HIS A 141 -13.63 0.73 -7.77
N ASP A 142 -14.03 1.61 -8.66
CA ASP A 142 -13.14 2.57 -9.28
C ASP A 142 -12.79 3.68 -8.28
N LEU A 143 -11.57 3.68 -7.78
CA LEU A 143 -11.08 4.62 -6.75
C LEU A 143 -11.02 6.07 -7.20
N LEU A 144 -11.01 6.33 -8.50
CA LEU A 144 -10.98 7.70 -9.04
C LEU A 144 -12.36 8.35 -9.08
N ASN A 145 -13.42 7.54 -9.04
CA ASN A 145 -14.81 7.99 -9.13
C ASN A 145 -15.69 7.51 -7.95
N ALA A 146 -15.12 6.77 -7.00
CA ALA A 146 -15.86 6.35 -5.81
C ALA A 146 -16.03 7.53 -4.84
N ASP A 147 -17.26 7.74 -4.36
CA ASP A 147 -17.59 8.75 -3.34
C ASP A 147 -17.11 8.32 -1.95
N GLU A 148 -17.05 7.01 -1.70
CA GLU A 148 -16.62 6.41 -0.44
C GLU A 148 -15.64 5.28 -0.69
N GLY A 149 -14.61 5.17 0.16
CA GLY A 149 -13.67 4.05 0.16
C GLY A 149 -13.84 3.18 1.39
N PHE A 150 -13.80 1.86 1.18
CA PHE A 150 -13.87 0.89 2.27
C PHE A 150 -13.04 -0.34 1.95
N VAL A 151 -12.19 -0.75 2.89
CA VAL A 151 -11.37 -1.96 2.80
C VAL A 151 -11.53 -2.79 4.05
N ALA A 152 -11.91 -4.06 3.89
CA ALA A 152 -11.79 -5.07 4.93
C ALA A 152 -10.33 -5.52 5.03
N GLN A 153 -9.75 -5.47 6.21
CA GLN A 153 -8.40 -5.95 6.47
C GLN A 153 -8.46 -7.36 7.06
N ILE A 154 -7.85 -8.32 6.40
CA ILE A 154 -7.85 -9.74 6.81
C ILE A 154 -6.45 -10.31 7.05
N SER A 155 -5.40 -9.65 6.59
CA SER A 155 -4.02 -10.11 6.77
C SER A 155 -3.39 -9.46 7.99
N TYR A 156 -2.75 -10.25 8.87
CA TYR A 156 -2.06 -9.83 10.10
C TYR A 156 -2.94 -9.20 11.18
N VAL A 157 -4.16 -8.85 10.89
CA VAL A 157 -5.16 -8.29 11.83
C VAL A 157 -6.39 -9.20 11.90
N GLY A 158 -7.17 -9.07 12.96
CA GLY A 158 -8.36 -9.91 13.14
C GLY A 158 -9.47 -9.57 12.14
N GLU A 159 -10.25 -10.58 11.77
CA GLU A 159 -11.45 -10.44 10.96
C GLU A 159 -12.41 -9.41 11.57
N GLY A 160 -12.94 -8.50 10.74
CA GLY A 160 -13.71 -7.35 11.18
C GLY A 160 -12.88 -6.06 11.35
N SER A 161 -11.57 -6.10 11.07
CA SER A 161 -10.76 -4.89 10.92
C SER A 161 -11.03 -4.23 9.57
N PHE A 162 -11.02 -2.90 9.54
CA PHE A 162 -11.37 -2.15 8.33
C PHE A 162 -10.65 -0.80 8.24
N ILE A 163 -10.57 -0.28 7.03
CA ILE A 163 -10.26 1.14 6.75
C ILE A 163 -11.41 1.72 5.94
N THR A 164 -11.80 2.95 6.26
CA THR A 164 -12.83 3.66 5.49
C THR A 164 -12.53 5.15 5.40
N SER A 165 -12.79 5.75 4.22
CA SER A 165 -12.79 7.21 4.04
C SER A 165 -14.04 7.87 4.64
N ASP A 166 -15.13 7.12 4.81
CA ASP A 166 -16.27 7.54 5.62
C ASP A 166 -15.80 7.64 7.07
N ASP A 167 -16.02 8.79 7.71
CA ASP A 167 -15.47 9.12 9.04
C ASP A 167 -13.91 9.09 9.16
N ASN A 168 -13.16 8.86 8.09
CA ASN A 168 -11.70 8.81 8.06
C ASN A 168 -11.10 7.91 9.15
N MET A 169 -11.51 6.65 9.16
CA MET A 169 -11.19 5.70 10.22
C MET A 169 -10.36 4.51 9.74
N LEU A 170 -9.39 4.13 10.56
CA LEU A 170 -8.75 2.83 10.56
C LEU A 170 -9.10 2.13 11.87
N PHE A 171 -9.70 0.97 11.79
CA PHE A 171 -10.08 0.16 12.95
C PHE A 171 -9.43 -1.21 12.89
N THR A 172 -8.76 -1.58 13.97
CA THR A 172 -8.24 -2.93 14.18
C THR A 172 -9.01 -3.59 15.31
N ILE A 173 -9.65 -4.71 15.04
CA ILE A 173 -10.38 -5.47 16.05
C ILE A 173 -9.45 -5.97 17.13
N GLY A 174 -9.94 -6.13 18.34
CA GLY A 174 -9.14 -6.62 19.46
C GLY A 174 -8.69 -8.07 19.28
N LYS A 175 -7.62 -8.45 19.97
CA LYS A 175 -7.09 -9.83 19.93
C LYS A 175 -8.07 -10.88 20.42
N ASP A 176 -9.06 -10.48 21.20
CA ASP A 176 -10.17 -11.32 21.70
C ASP A 176 -11.34 -11.39 20.71
N GLY A 177 -11.21 -10.76 19.54
CA GLY A 177 -12.24 -10.71 18.51
C GLY A 177 -13.38 -9.74 18.80
N THR A 178 -13.22 -8.84 19.80
CA THR A 178 -14.28 -7.88 20.15
C THR A 178 -13.97 -6.48 19.67
N VAL A 179 -15.01 -5.72 19.33
CA VAL A 179 -14.90 -4.30 18.97
C VAL A 179 -14.46 -3.47 20.16
N ALA A 180 -14.94 -3.78 21.37
CA ALA A 180 -14.65 -3.01 22.59
C ALA A 180 -13.16 -2.96 22.93
N SER A 181 -12.41 -4.03 22.64
CA SER A 181 -10.96 -4.11 22.88
C SER A 181 -10.11 -3.70 21.68
N GLY A 182 -10.74 -3.24 20.60
CA GLY A 182 -10.08 -2.82 19.38
C GLY A 182 -9.26 -1.53 19.49
N ARG A 183 -8.70 -1.12 18.37
CA ARG A 183 -7.97 0.14 18.23
C ARG A 183 -8.57 0.94 17.08
N LEU A 184 -8.97 2.18 17.37
CA LEU A 184 -9.48 3.13 16.38
C LEU A 184 -8.46 4.25 16.18
N MET A 185 -8.10 4.51 14.93
CA MET A 185 -7.16 5.55 14.51
C MET A 185 -7.85 6.49 13.51
N SER A 186 -7.44 7.75 13.51
CA SER A 186 -7.83 8.72 12.50
C SER A 186 -6.88 8.62 11.29
N LEU A 187 -7.42 8.54 10.09
CA LEU A 187 -6.63 8.61 8.86
C LEU A 187 -6.07 10.03 8.59
N LEU A 188 -6.67 11.07 9.20
CA LEU A 188 -6.27 12.45 8.93
C LEU A 188 -4.95 12.82 9.62
N ASP A 189 -4.73 12.35 10.84
CA ASP A 189 -3.61 12.75 11.68
C ASP A 189 -2.91 11.59 12.39
N GLY A 190 -3.33 10.34 12.14
CA GLY A 190 -2.80 9.15 12.81
C GLY A 190 -3.09 9.09 14.32
N SER A 191 -3.95 9.95 14.85
CA SER A 191 -4.24 9.98 16.28
C SER A 191 -5.17 8.84 16.69
N ARG A 192 -4.94 8.30 17.90
CA ARG A 192 -5.86 7.32 18.50
C ARG A 192 -7.18 8.02 18.90
N LYS A 193 -8.30 7.40 18.53
CA LYS A 193 -9.66 7.86 18.86
C LYS A 193 -10.31 6.93 19.88
N ASN A 194 -11.31 7.48 20.58
CA ASN A 194 -12.18 6.66 21.41
C ASN A 194 -13.08 5.79 20.52
N ILE A 195 -13.26 4.53 20.90
CA ILE A 195 -14.10 3.61 20.15
C ILE A 195 -15.57 3.99 20.34
N ASN A 196 -16.24 4.24 19.24
CA ASN A 196 -17.70 4.23 19.18
C ASN A 196 -18.13 2.81 18.80
N GLU A 197 -18.42 1.98 19.80
CA GLU A 197 -18.71 0.56 19.61
C GLU A 197 -19.78 0.30 18.56
N LYS A 198 -20.88 1.07 18.57
CA LYS A 198 -21.98 0.92 17.62
C LYS A 198 -21.54 1.20 16.19
N LEU A 199 -20.75 2.23 15.97
CA LEU A 199 -20.24 2.60 14.64
C LEU A 199 -19.20 1.60 14.16
N CYS A 200 -18.23 1.26 15.03
CA CYS A 200 -17.20 0.27 14.70
C CYS A 200 -17.80 -1.11 14.44
N GLN A 201 -18.84 -1.52 15.18
CA GLN A 201 -19.54 -2.79 14.94
C GLN A 201 -20.21 -2.79 13.56
N LYS A 202 -20.89 -1.71 13.18
CA LYS A 202 -21.51 -1.59 11.83
C LYS A 202 -20.52 -1.83 10.71
N TYR A 203 -19.33 -1.23 10.80
CA TYR A 203 -18.29 -1.41 9.78
C TYR A 203 -17.57 -2.74 9.90
N SER A 204 -17.39 -3.25 11.11
CA SER A 204 -16.83 -4.59 11.35
C SER A 204 -17.72 -5.69 10.76
N ASP A 205 -19.03 -5.58 10.90
CA ASP A 205 -20.00 -6.50 10.28
C ASP A 205 -19.97 -6.42 8.74
N ARG A 206 -19.65 -5.24 8.16
CA ARG A 206 -19.45 -5.08 6.71
C ARG A 206 -18.14 -5.72 6.25
N ALA A 207 -17.14 -5.81 7.12
CA ALA A 207 -15.82 -6.34 6.81
C ALA A 207 -15.73 -7.87 6.95
N GLN A 208 -16.74 -8.53 7.48
CA GLN A 208 -16.90 -9.99 7.57
C GLN A 208 -17.69 -10.53 6.37
#